data_706ab00cb181c978f44d26a19a38ac3b
#
_entry.id   706ab00cb181c978f44d26a19a38ac3b
#
_cell.length_a   1.000
_cell.length_b   1.000
_cell.length_c   1.000
_cell.angle_alpha   90.00
_cell.angle_beta   90.00
_cell.angle_gamma   90.00
#
_symmetry.space_group_name_H-M   'P 1'
#
loop_
_entity.id
_entity.type
_entity.pdbx_description
1 polymer ?
#
loop_
_entity_poly.entity_id
_entity_poly.type
_entity_poly.pdbx_seq_one_letter_code
_entity_poly.pdbx_strand_id
1 'polypeptide(L)'
;MAELRWKTGKPAAEAKVMIQNQLEKTGYGDQVSWSENYFTASVGMGFMLDIAGEVKDEEVVIEKCGGVSGGMALGKLKKMFEYLFPGGEVA
;
A
#
# COMPACT_ATOMS: atom_id res chain seq x y z
N MET A 1 8.28 12.77 -4.62
CA MET A 1 7.01 12.68 -5.36
C MET A 1 6.33 11.36 -5.09
N ALA A 2 5.03 11.38 -4.90
CA ALA A 2 4.28 10.15 -4.65
C ALA A 2 4.08 9.36 -5.94
N GLU A 3 4.24 8.04 -5.86
CA GLU A 3 3.98 7.13 -6.98
C GLU A 3 2.50 6.88 -7.16
N LEU A 4 1.74 6.91 -6.05
CA LEU A 4 0.31 6.66 -6.05
C LEU A 4 -0.32 7.37 -4.86
N ARG A 5 -1.48 7.97 -5.07
CA ARG A 5 -2.31 8.54 -4.01
C ARG A 5 -3.71 7.98 -4.15
N TRP A 6 -4.29 7.60 -3.02
CA TRP A 6 -5.61 6.97 -3.02
C TRP A 6 -6.43 7.50 -1.86
N LYS A 7 -7.63 7.97 -2.14
CA LYS A 7 -8.55 8.44 -1.10
C LYS A 7 -9.23 7.25 -0.44
N THR A 8 -9.10 7.17 0.86
CA THR A 8 -9.74 6.10 1.64
C THR A 8 -11.10 6.51 2.18
N GLY A 9 -11.28 7.80 2.45
CA GLY A 9 -12.48 8.31 3.10
C GLY A 9 -12.60 7.87 4.56
N LYS A 10 -11.50 7.41 5.16
CA LYS A 10 -11.49 6.86 6.51
C LYS A 10 -10.34 7.43 7.32
N PRO A 11 -10.48 7.45 8.68
CA PRO A 11 -9.35 7.84 9.53
C PRO A 11 -8.16 6.91 9.30
N ALA A 12 -6.95 7.44 9.51
CA ALA A 12 -5.72 6.69 9.27
C ALA A 12 -5.70 5.36 10.03
N ALA A 13 -6.12 5.34 11.28
CA ALA A 13 -6.12 4.12 12.09
C ALA A 13 -7.01 3.03 11.49
N GLU A 14 -8.19 3.40 11.00
CA GLU A 14 -9.11 2.46 10.38
C GLU A 14 -8.58 1.96 9.04
N ALA A 15 -8.09 2.85 8.20
CA ALA A 15 -7.52 2.48 6.91
C ALA A 15 -6.32 1.55 7.07
N LYS A 16 -5.47 1.82 8.06
CA LYS A 16 -4.32 0.97 8.38
C LYS A 16 -4.75 -0.46 8.71
N VAL A 17 -5.78 -0.60 9.55
CA VAL A 17 -6.29 -1.92 9.93
C VAL A 17 -6.83 -2.65 8.70
N MET A 18 -7.57 -1.97 7.85
CA MET A 18 -8.11 -2.58 6.63
C MET A 18 -7.01 -3.06 5.70
N ILE A 19 -5.98 -2.24 5.51
CA ILE A 19 -4.84 -2.59 4.66
C ILE A 19 -4.09 -3.78 5.25
N GLN A 20 -3.79 -3.75 6.56
CA GLN A 20 -3.06 -4.83 7.21
C GLN A 20 -3.83 -6.15 7.14
N ASN A 21 -5.13 -6.13 7.39
CA ASN A 21 -5.94 -7.32 7.29
C ASN A 21 -5.94 -7.90 5.88
N GLN A 22 -5.99 -7.06 4.86
CA GLN A 22 -5.95 -7.53 3.48
C GLN A 22 -4.58 -8.12 3.14
N LEU A 23 -3.52 -7.50 3.61
CA LEU A 23 -2.16 -8.02 3.40
C LEU A 23 -1.99 -9.39 4.06
N GLU A 24 -2.53 -9.59 5.25
CA GLU A 24 -2.49 -10.88 5.94
C GLU A 24 -3.26 -11.95 5.16
N LYS A 25 -4.42 -11.60 4.61
CA LYS A 25 -5.21 -12.53 3.80
C LYS A 25 -4.49 -12.97 2.53
N THR A 26 -3.67 -12.09 1.96
CA THR A 26 -2.90 -12.41 0.74
C THR A 26 -1.54 -13.03 1.03
N GLY A 27 -1.17 -13.16 2.31
CA GLY A 27 0.10 -13.77 2.71
C GLY A 27 1.27 -12.81 2.79
N TYR A 28 1.02 -11.51 2.67
CA TYR A 28 2.10 -10.50 2.71
C TYR A 28 2.20 -9.75 4.04
N GLY A 29 1.38 -10.10 5.02
CA GLY A 29 1.36 -9.38 6.30
C GLY A 29 2.71 -9.34 7.00
N ASP A 30 3.46 -10.43 6.96
CA ASP A 30 4.78 -10.52 7.62
C ASP A 30 5.87 -9.74 6.89
N GLN A 31 5.62 -9.32 5.67
CA GLN A 31 6.61 -8.64 4.85
C GLN A 31 6.49 -7.11 4.93
N VAL A 32 5.52 -6.63 5.67
CA VAL A 32 5.27 -5.20 5.84
C VAL A 32 5.63 -4.79 7.26
N SER A 33 6.45 -3.77 7.37
CA SER A 33 6.84 -3.18 8.66
C SER A 33 6.15 -1.83 8.81
N TRP A 34 5.55 -1.61 9.97
CA TRP A 34 4.85 -0.37 10.30
C TRP A 34 5.63 0.45 11.31
N SER A 35 5.70 1.75 11.08
CA SER A 35 6.17 2.73 12.05
C SER A 35 5.08 3.78 12.12
N GLU A 36 4.23 3.68 13.14
CA GLU A 36 2.99 4.43 13.25
C GLU A 36 2.13 4.20 12.00
N ASN A 37 1.92 5.21 11.17
CA ASN A 37 1.13 5.09 9.94
C ASN A 37 1.99 4.99 8.69
N TYR A 38 3.30 4.92 8.86
CA TYR A 38 4.24 4.75 7.76
C TYR A 38 4.58 3.27 7.60
N PHE A 39 4.58 2.78 6.38
CA PHE A 39 4.88 1.38 6.14
C PHE A 39 5.96 1.21 5.08
N THR A 40 6.73 0.15 5.25
CA THR A 40 7.70 -0.29 4.27
C THR A 40 7.50 -1.78 4.03
N ALA A 41 7.70 -2.21 2.80
CA ALA A 41 7.63 -3.61 2.44
C ALA A 41 8.79 -3.96 1.52
N SER A 42 9.41 -5.10 1.80
CA SER A 42 10.48 -5.63 0.97
C SER A 42 10.12 -7.06 0.63
N VAL A 43 9.84 -7.32 -0.63
CA VAL A 43 9.41 -8.64 -1.10
C VAL A 43 10.47 -9.22 -2.03
N GLY A 44 11.01 -10.36 -1.65
CA GLY A 44 11.97 -11.08 -2.47
C GLY A 44 11.35 -12.34 -3.04
N MET A 45 11.14 -12.37 -4.36
CA MET A 45 10.62 -13.53 -5.06
C MET A 45 11.42 -13.72 -6.35
N GLY A 46 12.74 -13.89 -6.19
CA GLY A 46 13.64 -13.90 -7.31
C GLY A 46 14.00 -12.50 -7.82
N PHE A 47 13.38 -11.48 -7.26
CA PHE A 47 13.66 -10.08 -7.51
C PHE A 47 13.32 -9.28 -6.24
N MET A 48 13.97 -8.13 -6.07
CA MET A 48 13.70 -7.25 -4.94
C MET A 48 12.64 -6.22 -5.30
N LEU A 49 11.66 -6.09 -4.43
CA LEU A 49 10.61 -5.09 -4.57
C LEU A 49 10.54 -4.27 -3.29
N ASP A 50 10.77 -2.97 -3.38
CA ASP A 50 10.73 -2.05 -2.24
C ASP A 50 9.53 -1.13 -2.37
N ILE A 51 8.69 -1.12 -1.36
CA ILE A 51 7.51 -0.27 -1.29
C ILE A 51 7.57 0.52 0.00
N ALA A 52 7.28 1.81 -0.07
CA ALA A 52 7.17 2.67 1.10
C ALA A 52 6.00 3.63 0.92
N GLY A 53 5.26 3.84 1.99
CA GLY A 53 4.12 4.73 1.93
C GLY A 53 3.62 5.13 3.31
N GLU A 54 2.63 5.98 3.34
CA GLU A 54 2.03 6.47 4.57
C GLU A 54 0.52 6.47 4.46
N VAL A 55 -0.14 6.01 5.53
CA VAL A 55 -1.60 6.09 5.65
C VAL A 55 -1.93 7.37 6.41
N LYS A 56 -2.59 8.29 5.75
CA LYS A 56 -3.04 9.55 6.32
C LYS A 56 -4.55 9.52 6.53
N ASP A 57 -5.08 10.49 7.24
CA ASP A 57 -6.52 10.62 7.37
C ASP A 57 -7.12 10.84 5.98
N GLU A 58 -8.06 10.00 5.61
CA GLU A 58 -8.78 10.03 4.35
C GLU A 58 -7.95 9.74 3.09
N GLU A 59 -6.66 9.40 3.26
CA GLU A 59 -5.78 9.18 2.10
C GLU A 59 -4.66 8.19 2.43
N VAL A 60 -4.25 7.40 1.45
CA VAL A 60 -3.02 6.62 1.51
C VAL A 60 -2.10 7.07 0.37
N VAL A 61 -0.82 7.24 0.68
CA VAL A 61 0.17 7.71 -0.28
C VAL A 61 1.29 6.68 -0.39
N ILE A 62 1.54 6.21 -1.60
CA ILE A 62 2.69 5.36 -1.89
C ILE A 62 3.81 6.26 -2.38
N GLU A 63 4.85 6.43 -1.57
CA GLU A 63 5.95 7.32 -1.89
C GLU A 63 7.01 6.65 -2.75
N LYS A 64 7.18 5.34 -2.59
CA LYS A 64 8.19 4.58 -3.32
C LYS A 64 7.62 3.23 -3.71
N CYS A 65 7.78 2.87 -4.96
CA CYS A 65 7.46 1.54 -5.45
C CYS A 65 8.53 1.19 -6.49
N GLY A 66 9.63 0.62 -6.00
CA GLY A 66 10.81 0.36 -6.82
C GLY A 66 11.12 -1.13 -6.93
N GLY A 67 12.10 -1.46 -7.76
CA GLY A 67 12.53 -2.83 -8.02
C GLY A 67 12.19 -3.26 -9.43
N VAL A 68 12.57 -4.50 -9.76
CA VAL A 68 12.42 -5.03 -11.12
C VAL A 68 10.96 -5.10 -11.57
N SER A 69 10.05 -5.30 -10.62
CA SER A 69 8.61 -5.43 -10.91
C SER A 69 7.78 -4.27 -10.34
N GLY A 70 8.38 -3.10 -10.18
CA GLY A 70 7.71 -1.96 -9.57
C GLY A 70 6.39 -1.60 -10.24
N GLY A 71 6.32 -1.62 -11.57
CA GLY A 71 5.10 -1.32 -12.30
C GLY A 71 3.98 -2.34 -12.06
N MET A 72 4.33 -3.61 -11.97
CA MET A 72 3.36 -4.67 -11.67
C MET A 72 2.86 -4.56 -10.23
N ALA A 73 3.76 -4.27 -9.30
CA ALA A 73 3.40 -4.11 -7.90
C ALA A 73 2.46 -2.92 -7.71
N LEU A 74 2.72 -1.82 -8.40
CA LEU A 74 1.85 -0.64 -8.35
C LEU A 74 0.45 -0.98 -8.85
N GLY A 75 0.35 -1.77 -9.92
CA GLY A 75 -0.92 -2.24 -10.43
C GLY A 75 -1.68 -3.11 -9.42
N LYS A 76 -0.97 -3.99 -8.72
CA LYS A 76 -1.57 -4.82 -7.67
C LYS A 76 -2.04 -3.99 -6.48
N LEU A 77 -1.26 -2.97 -6.10
CA LEU A 77 -1.66 -2.05 -5.04
C LEU A 77 -2.93 -1.29 -5.42
N LYS A 78 -3.02 -0.83 -6.66
CA LYS A 78 -4.22 -0.15 -7.15
C LYS A 78 -5.45 -1.07 -7.06
N LYS A 79 -5.32 -2.33 -7.43
CA LYS A 79 -6.41 -3.29 -7.34
C LYS A 79 -6.83 -3.52 -5.90
N MET A 80 -5.88 -3.64 -4.99
CA MET A 80 -6.17 -3.80 -3.57
C MET A 80 -6.90 -2.58 -3.02
N PHE A 81 -6.43 -1.38 -3.34
CA PHE A 81 -7.06 -0.15 -2.87
C PHE A 81 -8.46 0.02 -3.47
N GLU A 82 -8.67 -0.33 -4.73
CA GLU A 82 -10.00 -0.29 -5.34
C GLU A 82 -10.96 -1.26 -4.65
N TYR A 83 -10.44 -2.40 -4.22
CA TYR A 83 -11.23 -3.37 -3.47
C TYR A 83 -11.60 -2.83 -2.08
N LEU A 84 -10.64 -2.23 -1.37
CA LEU A 84 -10.84 -1.73 -0.01
C LEU A 84 -11.53 -0.36 0.03
N PHE A 85 -11.21 0.51 -0.91
CA PHE A 85 -11.67 1.90 -0.96
C PHE A 85 -12.11 2.24 -2.38
N PRO A 86 -13.27 1.71 -2.84
CA PRO A 86 -13.71 1.89 -4.22
C PRO A 86 -13.85 3.36 -4.62
N GLY A 87 -13.37 3.69 -5.82
CA GLY A 87 -13.49 5.03 -6.37
C GLY A 87 -12.54 6.06 -5.79
N GLY A 88 -11.57 5.64 -4.99
CA GLY A 88 -10.63 6.56 -4.32
C GLY A 88 -9.43 6.99 -5.15
N GLU A 89 -9.28 6.50 -6.37
CA GLU A 89 -8.13 6.84 -7.20
C GLU A 89 -8.04 8.35 -7.46
N VAL A 90 -6.85 8.91 -7.19
CA VAL A 90 -6.57 10.31 -7.44
C VAL A 90 -5.82 10.42 -8.76
N ALA A 91 -6.42 11.16 -9.68
CA ALA A 91 -5.84 11.33 -11.02
C ALA A 91 -4.63 12.26 -10.98
#